data_ef3d7c1a4cff0afb4e593629616e1776
#
_entry.id   ef3d7c1a4cff0afb4e593629616e1776
#
_cell.length_a   1.000
_cell.length_b   1.000
_cell.length_c   1.000
_cell.angle_alpha   90.00
_cell.angle_beta   90.00
_cell.angle_gamma   90.00
#
_symmetry.space_group_name_H-M   'P 1'
#
loop_
_entity.id
_entity.type
_entity.pdbx_description
1 polymer ?
#
loop_
_entity_poly.entity_id
_entity_poly.type
_entity_poly.pdbx_seq_one_letter_code
_entity_poly.pdbx_strand_id
1 'polypeptide(L)'
;AQAEIKLTGEQLEEKKSTYATLKLEGIKDCAEIWVAALMEGRDKYILGRRTMPEMDLASLSCAIQNIWLAARAESIGMGWVSFFKPDDLASLLSMPADSYPAAVLCIGHVNEFYSKPLLEEAGWDSRRELDDILYENSWGNACSIL
;
A
#
# COMPACT_ATOMS: atom_id res chain seq x y z
N ALA A 1 22.62 -0.58 -8.19
CA ALA A 1 22.37 0.21 -9.39
C ALA A 1 21.03 -0.24 -9.95
N GLN A 2 19.96 0.52 -9.72
CA GLN A 2 18.67 0.32 -10.39
C GLN A 2 18.86 0.75 -11.84
N ALA A 3 18.68 -0.19 -12.77
CA ALA A 3 18.67 0.13 -14.19
C ALA A 3 17.42 0.99 -14.47
N GLU A 4 17.60 2.22 -14.90
CA GLU A 4 16.52 3.03 -15.47
C GLU A 4 16.00 2.31 -16.71
N ILE A 5 14.82 1.73 -16.62
CA ILE A 5 14.12 1.17 -17.76
C ILE A 5 13.60 2.35 -18.58
N LYS A 6 14.30 2.73 -19.65
CA LYS A 6 13.81 3.68 -20.63
C LYS A 6 12.67 3.03 -21.42
N LEU A 7 11.44 3.44 -21.08
CA LEU A 7 10.25 3.03 -21.81
C LEU A 7 10.26 3.65 -23.22
N THR A 8 9.80 2.91 -24.22
CA THR A 8 9.51 3.45 -25.55
C THR A 8 8.31 4.41 -25.48
N GLY A 9 8.13 5.28 -26.48
CA GLY A 9 7.02 6.23 -26.52
C GLY A 9 5.64 5.54 -26.40
N GLU A 10 5.45 4.40 -27.07
CA GLU A 10 4.21 3.60 -26.98
C GLU A 10 3.99 3.01 -25.59
N GLN A 11 5.02 2.47 -24.96
CA GLN A 11 4.93 1.95 -23.59
C GLN A 11 4.65 3.05 -22.56
N LEU A 12 5.10 4.29 -22.84
CA LEU A 12 4.83 5.43 -21.98
C LEU A 12 3.37 5.87 -22.11
N GLU A 13 2.80 5.91 -23.33
CA GLU A 13 1.39 6.26 -23.54
C GLU A 13 0.45 5.17 -23.01
N GLU A 14 0.79 3.91 -23.18
CA GLU A 14 0.05 2.79 -22.58
C GLU A 14 0.04 2.89 -21.05
N LYS A 15 1.18 3.16 -20.43
CA LYS A 15 1.25 3.39 -18.97
C LYS A 15 0.46 4.62 -18.56
N LYS A 16 0.53 5.73 -19.27
CA LYS A 16 -0.27 6.92 -18.98
C LYS A 16 -1.77 6.62 -19.05
N SER A 17 -2.21 5.89 -20.09
CA SER A 17 -3.59 5.45 -20.22
C SER A 17 -4.00 4.55 -19.06
N THR A 18 -3.15 3.60 -18.69
CA THR A 18 -3.37 2.73 -17.54
C THR A 18 -3.44 3.52 -16.22
N TYR A 19 -2.56 4.49 -16.02
CA TYR A 19 -2.62 5.39 -14.85
C TYR A 19 -3.87 6.27 -14.85
N ALA A 20 -4.35 6.72 -16.00
CA ALA A 20 -5.57 7.52 -16.11
C ALA A 20 -6.84 6.72 -15.75
N THR A 21 -6.79 5.40 -15.85
CA THR A 21 -7.88 4.51 -15.40
C THR A 21 -7.85 4.22 -13.90
N LEU A 22 -6.73 4.56 -13.22
CA LEU A 22 -6.70 4.50 -11.76
C LEU A 22 -7.58 5.60 -11.19
N LYS A 23 -8.64 5.20 -10.55
CA LYS A 23 -9.54 6.12 -9.85
C LYS A 23 -8.84 6.70 -8.60
N LEU A 24 -8.00 7.70 -8.80
CA LEU A 24 -7.47 8.53 -7.71
C LEU A 24 -8.50 9.56 -7.19
N GLU A 25 -9.70 9.49 -7.72
CA GLU A 25 -10.83 10.36 -7.35
C GLU A 25 -11.15 10.27 -5.85
N GLY A 26 -10.92 9.12 -5.24
CA GLY A 26 -11.10 8.93 -3.80
C GLY A 26 -10.41 9.98 -2.92
N ILE A 27 -9.28 10.56 -3.37
CA ILE A 27 -8.63 11.67 -2.64
C ILE A 27 -9.49 12.93 -2.61
N LYS A 28 -10.27 13.18 -3.67
CA LYS A 28 -11.12 14.37 -3.79
C LYS A 28 -12.49 14.17 -3.17
N ASP A 29 -12.97 12.94 -3.20
CA ASP A 29 -14.36 12.61 -2.89
C ASP A 29 -14.54 11.98 -1.50
N CYS A 30 -13.46 11.54 -0.85
CA CYS A 30 -13.55 10.98 0.49
C CYS A 30 -13.89 12.04 1.54
N ALA A 31 -14.54 11.61 2.62
CA ALA A 31 -14.90 12.49 3.73
C ALA A 31 -13.67 12.95 4.53
N GLU A 32 -12.68 12.06 4.68
CA GLU A 32 -11.46 12.33 5.43
C GLU A 32 -10.23 11.76 4.72
N ILE A 33 -9.11 12.46 4.88
CA ILE A 33 -7.79 12.01 4.45
C ILE A 33 -6.91 11.89 5.69
N TRP A 34 -6.42 10.70 5.93
CA TRP A 34 -5.44 10.44 7.00
C TRP A 34 -4.08 10.15 6.38
N VAL A 35 -3.02 10.62 7.04
CA VAL A 35 -1.65 10.28 6.66
C VAL A 35 -1.05 9.40 7.74
N ALA A 36 -0.72 8.17 7.37
CA ALA A 36 -0.01 7.27 8.25
C ALA A 36 1.49 7.51 8.11
N ALA A 37 2.14 7.84 9.22
CA ALA A 37 3.56 8.15 9.26
C ALA A 37 4.31 7.23 10.23
N LEU A 38 5.52 6.87 9.83
CA LEU A 38 6.48 6.19 10.67
C LEU A 38 7.40 7.25 11.30
N MET A 39 7.56 7.21 12.62
CA MET A 39 8.56 8.04 13.31
C MET A 39 9.91 7.34 13.25
N GLU A 40 10.89 8.01 12.68
CA GLU A 40 12.28 7.60 12.69
C GLU A 40 12.96 7.93 14.03
N GLY A 41 14.23 7.64 14.18
CA GLY A 41 14.98 7.96 15.41
C GLY A 41 14.66 7.07 16.61
N ARG A 42 13.83 6.04 16.46
CA ARG A 42 13.55 5.07 17.51
C ARG A 42 14.81 4.26 17.86
N ASP A 43 14.88 3.79 19.11
CA ASP A 43 16.06 3.11 19.63
C ASP A 43 16.51 1.93 18.73
N LYS A 44 17.72 2.03 18.19
CA LYS A 44 18.34 1.04 17.32
C LYS A 44 18.72 -0.27 18.05
N TYR A 45 18.71 -0.24 19.37
CA TYR A 45 19.12 -1.39 20.19
C TYR A 45 17.96 -2.31 20.56
N ILE A 46 16.74 -1.95 20.26
CA ILE A 46 15.58 -2.82 20.45
C ILE A 46 15.69 -4.03 19.52
N LEU A 47 15.47 -5.22 20.06
CA LEU A 47 15.46 -6.49 19.35
C LEU A 47 14.66 -6.40 18.05
N GLY A 48 15.26 -6.86 16.97
CA GLY A 48 14.67 -6.85 15.62
C GLY A 48 15.06 -5.65 14.77
N ARG A 49 15.05 -4.42 15.27
CA ARG A 49 15.41 -3.23 14.46
C ARG A 49 16.85 -3.21 14.00
N ARG A 50 17.76 -3.85 14.73
CA ARG A 50 19.17 -3.94 14.34
C ARG A 50 19.40 -4.85 13.14
N THR A 51 18.62 -5.90 13.02
CA THR A 51 18.75 -6.93 11.96
C THR A 51 17.73 -6.78 10.86
N MET A 52 16.57 -6.19 11.16
CA MET A 52 15.44 -6.00 10.25
C MET A 52 14.81 -4.61 10.50
N PRO A 53 15.45 -3.51 10.09
CA PRO A 53 14.95 -2.15 10.34
C PRO A 53 13.60 -1.88 9.68
N GLU A 54 13.28 -2.58 8.60
CA GLU A 54 12.01 -2.50 7.87
C GLU A 54 10.82 -3.04 8.65
N MET A 55 11.02 -3.72 9.77
CA MET A 55 9.93 -4.25 10.59
C MET A 55 9.06 -3.17 11.23
N ASP A 56 9.59 -1.97 11.43
CA ASP A 56 8.78 -0.83 11.89
C ASP A 56 7.75 -0.43 10.80
N LEU A 57 8.14 -0.44 9.53
CA LEU A 57 7.24 -0.21 8.41
C LEU A 57 6.22 -1.36 8.26
N ALA A 58 6.65 -2.60 8.43
CA ALA A 58 5.75 -3.76 8.43
C ALA A 58 4.70 -3.66 9.56
N SER A 59 5.10 -3.24 10.76
CA SER A 59 4.18 -2.99 11.88
C SER A 59 3.16 -1.90 11.56
N LEU A 60 3.60 -0.79 10.95
CA LEU A 60 2.69 0.27 10.49
C LEU A 60 1.72 -0.25 9.44
N SER A 61 2.19 -1.06 8.49
CA SER A 61 1.33 -1.67 7.47
C SER A 61 0.27 -2.59 8.06
N CYS A 62 0.61 -3.36 9.11
CA CYS A 62 -0.37 -4.16 9.85
C CYS A 62 -1.41 -3.28 10.56
N ALA A 63 -1.00 -2.15 11.13
CA ALA A 63 -1.94 -1.21 11.74
C ALA A 63 -2.91 -0.62 10.69
N ILE A 64 -2.41 -0.23 9.53
CA ILE A 64 -3.25 0.25 8.41
C ILE A 64 -4.22 -0.84 7.96
N GLN A 65 -3.77 -2.09 7.83
CA GLN A 65 -4.64 -3.22 7.49
C GLN A 65 -5.75 -3.43 8.52
N ASN A 66 -5.45 -3.30 9.81
CA ASN A 66 -6.45 -3.41 10.88
C ASN A 66 -7.48 -2.27 10.80
N ILE A 67 -7.05 -1.04 10.52
CA ILE A 67 -7.95 0.10 10.29
C ILE A 67 -8.88 -0.20 9.09
N TRP A 68 -8.34 -0.75 8.01
CA TRP A 68 -9.10 -1.11 6.82
C TRP A 68 -10.18 -2.15 7.13
N LEU A 69 -9.82 -3.20 7.85
CA LEU A 69 -10.77 -4.24 8.25
C LEU A 69 -11.86 -3.69 9.18
N ALA A 70 -11.48 -2.83 10.14
CA ALA A 70 -12.43 -2.17 11.03
C ALA A 70 -13.39 -1.25 10.26
N ALA A 71 -12.87 -0.40 9.37
CA ALA A 71 -13.67 0.45 8.50
C ALA A 71 -14.67 -0.38 7.67
N ARG A 72 -14.20 -1.48 7.09
CA ARG A 72 -15.05 -2.40 6.31
C ARG A 72 -16.16 -3.02 7.15
N ALA A 73 -15.89 -3.40 8.40
CA ALA A 73 -16.89 -3.93 9.33
C ALA A 73 -18.00 -2.91 9.66
N GLU A 74 -17.64 -1.62 9.67
CA GLU A 74 -18.57 -0.49 9.88
C GLU A 74 -19.18 0.04 8.58
N SER A 75 -19.02 -0.66 7.45
CA SER A 75 -19.47 -0.24 6.12
C SER A 75 -18.86 1.08 5.64
N ILE A 76 -17.66 1.40 6.09
CA ILE A 76 -16.87 2.55 5.67
C ILE A 76 -15.87 2.11 4.61
N GLY A 77 -15.78 2.84 3.51
CA GLY A 77 -14.77 2.65 2.48
C GLY A 77 -13.43 3.20 2.93
N MET A 78 -12.36 2.50 2.59
CA MET A 78 -11.00 2.97 2.77
C MET A 78 -10.18 2.68 1.50
N GLY A 79 -9.43 3.66 1.05
CA GLY A 79 -8.47 3.53 -0.04
C GLY A 79 -7.06 3.87 0.46
N TRP A 80 -6.07 3.06 0.07
CA TRP A 80 -4.66 3.33 0.36
C TRP A 80 -3.99 3.87 -0.90
N VAL A 81 -3.47 5.08 -0.82
CA VAL A 81 -2.74 5.75 -1.89
C VAL A 81 -1.27 5.88 -1.52
N SER A 82 -0.40 5.47 -2.45
CA SER A 82 1.05 5.57 -2.34
C SER A 82 1.70 6.35 -3.51
N PHE A 83 0.89 7.00 -4.35
CA PHE A 83 1.34 7.81 -5.49
C PHE A 83 1.65 9.25 -5.05
N PHE A 84 2.66 9.42 -4.21
CA PHE A 84 3.14 10.73 -3.77
C PHE A 84 4.65 10.68 -3.53
N LYS A 85 5.29 11.85 -3.48
CA LYS A 85 6.67 11.97 -3.04
C LYS A 85 6.66 12.23 -1.53
N PRO A 86 7.31 11.38 -0.72
CA PRO A 86 7.31 11.53 0.74
C PRO A 86 7.76 12.91 1.21
N ASP A 87 8.83 13.46 0.64
CA ASP A 87 9.38 14.75 1.02
C ASP A 87 8.41 15.91 0.74
N ASP A 88 7.69 15.85 -0.41
CA ASP A 88 6.70 16.86 -0.77
C ASP A 88 5.51 16.82 0.19
N LEU A 89 5.05 15.62 0.56
CA LEU A 89 3.95 15.43 1.50
C LEU A 89 4.35 15.85 2.92
N ALA A 90 5.55 15.49 3.37
CA ALA A 90 6.07 15.89 4.66
C ALA A 90 6.18 17.43 4.76
N SER A 91 6.66 18.08 3.70
CA SER A 91 6.76 19.54 3.62
C SER A 91 5.38 20.21 3.64
N LEU A 92 4.43 19.70 2.87
CA LEU A 92 3.04 20.19 2.80
C LEU A 92 2.36 20.16 4.17
N LEU A 93 2.59 19.10 4.93
CA LEU A 93 1.99 18.90 6.25
C LEU A 93 2.83 19.43 7.40
N SER A 94 3.98 20.07 7.13
CA SER A 94 4.93 20.53 8.15
C SER A 94 5.30 19.43 9.14
N MET A 95 5.55 18.23 8.62
CA MET A 95 5.87 17.07 9.45
C MET A 95 7.25 17.21 10.10
N PRO A 96 7.47 16.60 11.28
CA PRO A 96 8.78 16.54 11.89
C PRO A 96 9.83 15.91 10.98
N ALA A 97 11.10 16.38 11.08
CA ALA A 97 12.19 15.90 10.23
C ALA A 97 12.51 14.40 10.41
N ASP A 98 12.13 13.82 11.55
CA ASP A 98 12.30 12.41 11.90
C ASP A 98 11.04 11.58 11.60
N SER A 99 10.17 12.04 10.72
CA SER A 99 8.97 11.33 10.30
C SER A 99 9.00 10.97 8.81
N TYR A 100 8.43 9.81 8.48
CA TYR A 100 8.30 9.32 7.11
C TYR A 100 6.83 9.03 6.81
N PRO A 101 6.18 9.80 5.91
CA PRO A 101 4.82 9.51 5.48
C PRO A 101 4.80 8.24 4.61
N ALA A 102 4.14 7.20 5.10
CA ALA A 102 4.13 5.90 4.47
C ALA A 102 2.87 5.64 3.62
N ALA A 103 1.76 6.28 3.96
CA ALA A 103 0.50 6.10 3.25
C ALA A 103 -0.41 7.32 3.40
N VAL A 104 -1.19 7.57 2.35
CA VAL A 104 -2.38 8.43 2.39
C VAL A 104 -3.60 7.53 2.36
N LEU A 105 -4.47 7.67 3.35
CA LEU A 105 -5.67 6.86 3.52
C LEU A 105 -6.89 7.74 3.25
N CYS A 106 -7.67 7.37 2.24
CA CYS A 106 -8.94 8.02 1.90
C CYS A 106 -10.06 7.27 2.59
N ILE A 107 -10.81 7.93 3.46
CA ILE A 107 -11.84 7.31 4.29
C ILE A 107 -13.17 7.99 4.05
N GLY A 108 -14.25 7.21 3.87
CA GLY A 108 -15.56 7.76 3.65
C GLY A 108 -16.64 6.71 3.39
N HIS A 109 -17.87 7.15 3.35
CA HIS A 109 -18.97 6.31 2.92
C HIS A 109 -18.87 6.03 1.43
N VAL A 110 -19.19 4.80 1.03
CA VAL A 110 -19.23 4.37 -0.37
C VAL A 110 -20.66 3.99 -0.74
N ASN A 111 -21.03 4.20 -1.99
CA ASN A 111 -22.35 3.78 -2.48
C ASN A 111 -22.49 2.26 -2.48
N GLU A 112 -21.43 1.59 -2.87
CA GLU A 112 -21.33 0.13 -2.86
C GLU A 112 -19.86 -0.31 -2.73
N PHE A 113 -19.66 -1.53 -2.28
CA PHE A 113 -18.36 -2.16 -2.29
C PHE A 113 -18.22 -3.04 -3.51
N TYR A 114 -17.01 -3.07 -4.08
CA TYR A 114 -16.70 -3.97 -5.18
C TYR A 114 -16.97 -5.44 -4.81
N SER A 115 -17.53 -6.19 -5.74
CA SER A 115 -17.79 -7.62 -5.56
C SER A 115 -16.51 -8.46 -5.61
N LYS A 116 -15.49 -7.95 -6.29
CA LYS A 116 -14.15 -8.53 -6.43
C LYS A 116 -13.08 -7.51 -6.09
N PRO A 117 -11.83 -7.94 -5.88
CA PRO A 117 -10.71 -7.01 -5.75
C PRO A 117 -10.61 -6.08 -6.96
N LEU A 118 -10.41 -4.76 -6.71
CA LEU A 118 -10.37 -3.75 -7.77
C LEU A 118 -9.32 -4.05 -8.85
N LEU A 119 -8.16 -4.57 -8.47
CA LEU A 119 -7.11 -4.92 -9.42
C LEU A 119 -7.53 -6.05 -10.36
N GLU A 120 -8.33 -6.98 -9.87
CA GLU A 120 -8.91 -8.07 -10.68
C GLU A 120 -9.99 -7.53 -11.64
N GLU A 121 -10.90 -6.68 -11.15
CA GLU A 121 -11.92 -6.04 -11.98
C GLU A 121 -11.31 -5.15 -13.07
N ALA A 122 -10.22 -4.46 -12.75
CA ALA A 122 -9.49 -3.62 -13.70
C ALA A 122 -8.57 -4.41 -14.66
N GLY A 123 -8.45 -5.72 -14.48
CA GLY A 123 -7.58 -6.57 -15.31
C GLY A 123 -6.09 -6.34 -15.09
N TRP A 124 -5.69 -5.81 -13.94
CA TRP A 124 -4.29 -5.49 -13.63
C TRP A 124 -3.53 -6.64 -13.04
N ASP A 125 -4.20 -7.43 -12.21
CA ASP A 125 -3.63 -8.59 -11.54
C ASP A 125 -4.75 -9.57 -11.20
N SER A 126 -4.39 -10.79 -10.86
CA SER A 126 -5.29 -11.83 -10.41
C SER A 126 -4.80 -12.43 -9.10
N ARG A 127 -5.73 -12.96 -8.33
CA ARG A 127 -5.37 -13.70 -7.12
C ARG A 127 -4.57 -14.93 -7.51
N ARG A 128 -3.47 -15.16 -6.82
CA ARG A 128 -2.68 -16.40 -6.95
C ARG A 128 -3.32 -17.49 -6.12
N GLU A 129 -3.22 -18.71 -6.60
CA GLU A 129 -3.59 -19.89 -5.82
C GLU A 129 -2.63 -20.05 -4.64
N LEU A 130 -3.12 -20.54 -3.52
CA LEU A 130 -2.30 -20.71 -2.32
C LEU A 130 -1.16 -21.70 -2.55
N ASP A 131 -1.38 -22.73 -3.34
CA ASP A 131 -0.38 -23.76 -3.69
C ASP A 131 0.84 -23.17 -4.41
N ASP A 132 0.67 -22.01 -5.09
CA ASP A 132 1.76 -21.35 -5.81
C ASP A 132 2.65 -20.50 -4.90
N ILE A 133 2.20 -20.20 -3.68
CA ILE A 133 2.86 -19.23 -2.78
C ILE A 133 3.11 -19.77 -1.37
N LEU A 134 2.61 -20.94 -1.05
CA LEU A 134 2.78 -21.57 0.25
C LEU A 134 3.74 -22.76 0.16
N TYR A 135 4.79 -22.70 0.96
CA TYR A 135 5.82 -23.74 1.00
C TYR A 135 5.99 -24.26 2.42
N GLU A 136 6.30 -25.54 2.54
CA GLU A 136 6.51 -26.22 3.82
C GLU A 136 7.98 -26.57 4.02
N ASN A 137 8.54 -26.23 5.17
CA ASN A 137 9.91 -26.51 5.63
C ASN A 137 11.04 -25.87 4.79
N SER A 138 10.88 -25.71 3.48
CA SER A 138 11.86 -25.06 2.60
C SER A 138 11.21 -24.41 1.41
N TRP A 139 11.86 -23.40 0.84
CA TRP A 139 11.39 -22.71 -0.36
C TRP A 139 11.24 -23.68 -1.53
N GLY A 140 10.10 -23.61 -2.22
CA GLY A 140 9.78 -24.45 -3.38
C GLY A 140 9.24 -25.84 -3.04
N ASN A 141 9.15 -26.21 -1.76
CA ASN A 141 8.52 -27.45 -1.33
C ASN A 141 7.03 -27.21 -1.09
N ALA A 142 6.18 -27.88 -1.86
CA ALA A 142 4.74 -27.69 -1.77
C ALA A 142 4.19 -27.98 -0.36
N CYS A 143 3.24 -27.16 0.10
CA CYS A 143 2.59 -27.37 1.38
C CYS A 143 1.61 -28.57 1.31
N SER A 144 1.75 -29.51 2.24
CA SER A 144 0.91 -30.73 2.29
C SER A 144 -0.42 -30.54 3.02
N ILE A 145 -0.69 -29.34 3.56
CA ILE A 145 -1.87 -29.06 4.41
C ILE A 145 -3.03 -28.44 3.60
N LEU A 146 -2.81 -28.10 2.33
CA LEU A 146 -3.82 -27.51 1.45
C LEU A 146 -4.54 -28.55 0.61
#